data_ad1beb5d74f0a99bc213c4b13badfdd5
#
_entry.id   ad1beb5d74f0a99bc213c4b13badfdd5
#
_cell.length_a   1.000
_cell.length_b   1.000
_cell.length_c   1.000
_cell.angle_alpha   90.00
_cell.angle_beta   90.00
_cell.angle_gamma   90.00
#
_symmetry.space_group_name_H-M   'P 1'
#
loop_
_entity.id
_entity.type
_entity.pdbx_description
1 polymer ?
#
loop_
_entity_poly.entity_id
_entity_poly.type
_entity_poly.pdbx_seq_one_letter_code
_entity_poly.pdbx_strand_id
1 'polypeptide(L)'
;MNKHSYRYELIKNENGMFDNYVDMVYILTMEDSNRKEQYMKQINTYIPHKNILIQYNKGFKNCKKELNKQDTINDLNDAYYHAFLNALQQNYKNIIIFEDDFLFDHNINQFIVDYIGKFIKNNDYHIYHLGSIFHISIPTLSMHLKSYFLVSSHGVIYNRDYIYYYIKKYEKGLNKPNDMVWNDLNIIKYTYYKPLCFQIATETENSSNWILSSIIIKINKLLNLHKNYQPGYKIYNIISLIISFHLIYLFLNHKCFLGI
;
A
#
# COMPACT_ATOMS: atom_id res chain seq x y z
N MET A 1 -6.67 25.02 -7.29
CA MET A 1 -6.78 23.91 -6.31
C MET A 1 -8.12 24.04 -5.58
N ASN A 2 -9.00 23.07 -5.72
CA ASN A 2 -10.29 23.05 -5.01
C ASN A 2 -10.04 22.79 -3.51
N LYS A 3 -9.79 23.85 -2.73
CA LYS A 3 -9.52 23.79 -1.27
C LYS A 3 -10.64 23.12 -0.44
N HIS A 4 -11.75 22.75 -1.05
CA HIS A 4 -12.93 22.23 -0.36
C HIS A 4 -13.07 20.70 -0.38
N SER A 5 -12.25 19.98 -1.17
CA SER A 5 -12.37 18.52 -1.33
C SER A 5 -11.60 17.71 -0.31
N TYR A 6 -10.58 18.30 0.31
CA TYR A 6 -9.71 17.67 1.30
C TYR A 6 -9.58 18.51 2.55
N ARG A 7 -9.61 17.87 3.71
CA ARG A 7 -9.27 18.42 5.01
C ARG A 7 -8.09 17.63 5.58
N TYR A 8 -7.19 18.30 6.26
CA TYR A 8 -6.00 17.71 6.85
C TYR A 8 -5.99 17.89 8.35
N GLU A 9 -5.56 16.85 9.07
CA GLU A 9 -5.36 16.85 10.51
C GLU A 9 -3.97 16.27 10.81
N LEU A 10 -3.12 17.04 11.50
CA LEU A 10 -1.78 16.61 11.87
C LEU A 10 -1.78 16.09 13.30
N ILE A 11 -1.40 14.83 13.48
CA ILE A 11 -1.13 14.22 14.77
C ILE A 11 0.37 14.29 15.02
N LYS A 12 0.76 14.76 16.21
CA LYS A 12 2.14 14.83 16.66
C LYS A 12 2.36 13.89 17.85
N ASN A 13 3.38 13.06 17.76
CA ASN A 13 3.88 12.19 18.80
C ASN A 13 5.33 12.58 19.13
N GLU A 14 5.86 12.13 20.25
CA GLU A 14 7.26 12.37 20.61
C GLU A 14 8.21 11.63 19.67
N ASN A 15 7.90 10.36 19.37
CA ASN A 15 8.66 9.49 18.48
C ASN A 15 7.75 8.50 17.79
N GLY A 16 8.26 7.81 16.78
CA GLY A 16 7.56 6.77 16.04
C GLY A 16 8.52 5.76 15.41
N MET A 17 8.00 4.57 15.11
CA MET A 17 8.83 3.44 14.65
C MET A 17 9.61 3.74 13.36
N PHE A 18 9.04 4.53 12.44
CA PHE A 18 9.62 4.80 11.13
C PHE A 18 10.35 6.16 11.03
N ASP A 19 10.51 6.92 12.12
CA ASP A 19 11.08 8.29 12.12
C ASP A 19 12.43 8.41 11.42
N ASN A 20 13.27 7.40 11.51
CA ASN A 20 14.61 7.40 10.91
C ASN A 20 14.62 7.06 9.41
N TYR A 21 13.47 6.69 8.83
CA TYR A 21 13.41 6.08 7.50
C TYR A 21 12.43 6.76 6.56
N VAL A 22 11.40 7.42 7.09
CA VAL A 22 10.42 8.20 6.32
C VAL A 22 10.25 9.59 6.92
N ASP A 23 9.79 10.53 6.12
CA ASP A 23 9.63 11.93 6.52
C ASP A 23 8.23 12.21 7.07
N MET A 24 7.24 11.43 6.62
CA MET A 24 5.83 11.60 6.99
C MET A 24 5.05 10.30 6.80
N VAL A 25 4.06 10.09 7.65
CA VAL A 25 3.01 9.08 7.47
C VAL A 25 1.70 9.77 7.09
N TYR A 26 1.04 9.29 6.05
CA TYR A 26 -0.28 9.72 5.62
C TYR A 26 -1.31 8.63 5.93
N ILE A 27 -2.48 9.04 6.40
CA ILE A 27 -3.68 8.20 6.49
C ILE A 27 -4.70 8.77 5.51
N LEU A 28 -5.09 7.98 4.50
CA LEU A 28 -6.16 8.36 3.59
C LEU A 28 -7.49 7.80 4.10
N THR A 29 -8.46 8.67 4.31
CA THR A 29 -9.79 8.27 4.81
C THR A 29 -10.88 9.12 4.16
N MET A 30 -12.08 8.57 4.06
CA MET A 30 -13.27 9.35 3.72
C MET A 30 -13.70 10.19 4.92
N GLU A 31 -14.26 11.39 4.69
CA GLU A 31 -14.70 12.28 5.77
C GLU A 31 -15.85 11.68 6.60
N ASP A 32 -16.67 10.85 5.98
CA ASP A 32 -17.79 10.12 6.59
C ASP A 32 -17.44 8.67 6.97
N SER A 33 -16.15 8.29 6.97
CA SER A 33 -15.70 6.96 7.32
C SER A 33 -16.01 6.62 8.78
N ASN A 34 -16.59 5.46 9.00
CA ASN A 34 -16.85 4.90 10.34
C ASN A 34 -15.63 4.16 10.94
N ARG A 35 -14.48 4.19 10.27
CA ARG A 35 -13.26 3.48 10.68
C ARG A 35 -12.32 4.31 11.54
N LYS A 36 -12.72 5.53 11.94
CA LYS A 36 -11.87 6.45 12.70
C LYS A 36 -11.33 5.84 13.99
N GLU A 37 -12.19 5.22 14.77
CA GLU A 37 -11.80 4.58 16.05
C GLU A 37 -10.74 3.48 15.80
N GLN A 38 -10.91 2.71 14.75
CA GLN A 38 -10.03 1.61 14.41
C GLN A 38 -8.63 2.08 13.98
N TYR A 39 -8.51 2.99 13.01
CA TYR A 39 -7.18 3.45 12.61
C TYR A 39 -6.51 4.29 13.70
N MET A 40 -7.27 5.04 14.51
CA MET A 40 -6.73 5.72 15.67
C MET A 40 -6.16 4.75 16.71
N LYS A 41 -6.84 3.61 16.94
CA LYS A 41 -6.30 2.54 17.79
C LYS A 41 -4.96 2.01 17.24
N GLN A 42 -4.84 1.80 15.92
CA GLN A 42 -3.56 1.39 15.31
C GLN A 42 -2.47 2.44 15.51
N ILE A 43 -2.77 3.71 15.24
CA ILE A 43 -1.82 4.82 15.42
C ILE A 43 -1.35 4.90 16.87
N ASN A 44 -2.27 4.84 17.83
CA ASN A 44 -1.93 4.99 19.25
C ASN A 44 -1.19 3.76 19.81
N THR A 45 -1.44 2.57 19.27
CA THR A 45 -0.78 1.34 19.75
C THR A 45 0.64 1.21 19.22
N TYR A 46 0.84 1.52 17.93
CA TYR A 46 2.11 1.25 17.23
C TYR A 46 2.95 2.51 16.97
N ILE A 47 2.37 3.69 17.07
CA ILE A 47 3.00 4.99 16.83
C ILE A 47 3.93 4.93 15.60
N PRO A 48 3.37 4.81 14.38
CA PRO A 48 4.21 4.59 13.21
C PRO A 48 5.17 5.73 12.91
N HIS A 49 4.83 6.97 13.26
CA HIS A 49 5.69 8.13 13.06
C HIS A 49 5.36 9.28 14.03
N LYS A 50 6.36 10.12 14.34
CA LYS A 50 6.16 11.33 15.16
C LYS A 50 5.18 12.33 14.51
N ASN A 51 5.11 12.40 13.18
CA ASN A 51 4.18 13.24 12.44
C ASN A 51 3.29 12.35 11.55
N ILE A 52 1.99 12.34 11.78
CA ILE A 52 1.01 11.60 11.00
C ILE A 52 -0.01 12.59 10.45
N LEU A 53 -0.15 12.66 9.13
CA LEU A 53 -1.10 13.54 8.47
C LEU A 53 -2.32 12.73 8.00
N ILE A 54 -3.46 12.96 8.65
CA ILE A 54 -4.73 12.38 8.22
C ILE A 54 -5.30 13.28 7.11
N GLN A 55 -5.54 12.69 5.94
CA GLN A 55 -6.17 13.34 4.81
C GLN A 55 -7.61 12.83 4.68
N TYR A 56 -8.56 13.69 5.00
CA TYR A 56 -9.98 13.42 4.87
C TYR A 56 -10.46 13.80 3.48
N ASN A 57 -11.03 12.85 2.76
CA ASN A 57 -11.60 13.00 1.44
C ASN A 57 -13.13 13.11 1.54
N LYS A 58 -13.74 14.18 1.01
CA LYS A 58 -15.20 14.30 0.93
C LYS A 58 -15.86 13.33 -0.05
N GLY A 59 -15.07 12.80 -0.99
CA GLY A 59 -15.56 11.93 -2.04
C GLY A 59 -16.27 12.69 -3.18
N PHE A 60 -16.19 12.14 -4.39
CA PHE A 60 -16.76 12.76 -5.59
C PHE A 60 -18.29 12.86 -5.56
N LYS A 61 -18.96 12.04 -4.74
CA LYS A 61 -20.42 12.08 -4.56
C LYS A 61 -20.87 13.29 -3.73
N ASN A 62 -20.01 13.77 -2.82
CA ASN A 62 -20.33 14.82 -1.84
C ASN A 62 -19.70 16.16 -2.18
N CYS A 63 -18.79 16.23 -3.16
CA CYS A 63 -18.22 17.48 -3.64
C CYS A 63 -17.82 17.39 -5.11
N LYS A 64 -17.81 18.53 -5.81
CA LYS A 64 -17.37 18.59 -7.20
C LYS A 64 -15.85 18.43 -7.26
N LYS A 65 -15.38 17.38 -7.93
CA LYS A 65 -13.98 17.12 -8.25
C LYS A 65 -13.74 17.07 -9.76
N GLU A 66 -12.57 17.48 -10.17
CA GLU A 66 -12.11 17.38 -11.55
C GLU A 66 -11.42 16.03 -11.76
N LEU A 67 -12.21 14.96 -11.84
CA LEU A 67 -11.74 13.60 -12.07
C LEU A 67 -11.89 13.24 -13.55
N ASN A 68 -10.97 12.41 -14.07
CA ASN A 68 -11.08 11.86 -15.42
C ASN A 68 -12.41 11.12 -15.64
N LYS A 69 -12.85 10.42 -14.59
CA LYS A 69 -14.14 9.75 -14.53
C LYS A 69 -14.68 9.87 -13.11
N GLN A 70 -15.97 10.12 -12.98
CA GLN A 70 -16.65 10.24 -11.69
C GLN A 70 -16.95 8.85 -11.12
N ASP A 71 -15.91 8.19 -10.59
CA ASP A 71 -16.01 6.88 -9.95
C ASP A 71 -15.05 6.77 -8.76
N THR A 72 -15.20 5.70 -7.99
CA THR A 72 -14.44 5.46 -6.76
C THR A 72 -12.95 5.23 -7.01
N ILE A 73 -12.58 4.66 -8.16
CA ILE A 73 -11.18 4.42 -8.55
C ILE A 73 -10.47 5.75 -8.78
N ASN A 74 -11.08 6.63 -9.57
CA ASN A 74 -10.51 7.96 -9.86
C ASN A 74 -10.52 8.85 -8.63
N ASP A 75 -11.50 8.73 -7.74
CA ASP A 75 -11.54 9.48 -6.48
C ASP A 75 -10.43 9.04 -5.51
N LEU A 76 -10.14 7.74 -5.44
CA LEU A 76 -9.00 7.24 -4.67
C LEU A 76 -7.67 7.66 -5.29
N ASN A 77 -7.53 7.57 -6.62
CA ASN A 77 -6.34 8.05 -7.33
C ASN A 77 -6.09 9.54 -7.08
N ASP A 78 -7.15 10.36 -7.03
CA ASP A 78 -7.09 11.79 -6.69
C ASP A 78 -6.61 12.02 -5.25
N ALA A 79 -7.05 11.18 -4.30
CA ALA A 79 -6.57 11.24 -2.92
C ALA A 79 -5.06 10.95 -2.82
N TYR A 80 -4.56 9.92 -3.52
CA TYR A 80 -3.12 9.64 -3.61
C TYR A 80 -2.35 10.78 -4.28
N TYR A 81 -2.88 11.33 -5.38
CA TYR A 81 -2.28 12.47 -6.07
C TYR A 81 -2.08 13.66 -5.13
N HIS A 82 -3.09 14.01 -4.34
CA HIS A 82 -2.99 15.12 -3.37
C HIS A 82 -2.02 14.83 -2.22
N ALA A 83 -1.95 13.60 -1.71
CA ALA A 83 -0.95 13.22 -0.72
C ALA A 83 0.48 13.33 -1.30
N PHE A 84 0.69 12.86 -2.52
CA PHE A 84 1.97 12.97 -3.23
C PHE A 84 2.36 14.40 -3.55
N LEU A 85 1.43 15.25 -3.99
CA LEU A 85 1.69 16.68 -4.18
C LEU A 85 2.13 17.35 -2.89
N ASN A 86 1.44 17.07 -1.79
CA ASN A 86 1.83 17.59 -0.47
C ASN A 86 3.25 17.14 -0.09
N ALA A 87 3.58 15.86 -0.29
CA ALA A 87 4.90 15.33 -0.01
C ALA A 87 6.01 16.04 -0.83
N LEU A 88 5.77 16.30 -2.12
CA LEU A 88 6.72 17.04 -2.95
C LEU A 88 6.88 18.49 -2.51
N GLN A 89 5.79 19.18 -2.17
CA GLN A 89 5.82 20.57 -1.68
C GLN A 89 6.62 20.71 -0.38
N GLN A 90 6.55 19.68 0.49
CA GLN A 90 7.33 19.60 1.73
C GLN A 90 8.76 19.06 1.53
N ASN A 91 9.14 18.75 0.28
CA ASN A 91 10.46 18.19 -0.08
C ASN A 91 10.76 16.84 0.60
N TYR A 92 9.74 16.04 0.91
CA TYR A 92 9.91 14.70 1.50
C TYR A 92 10.57 13.73 0.53
N LYS A 93 11.41 12.87 1.08
CA LYS A 93 12.18 11.86 0.33
C LYS A 93 11.45 10.52 0.30
N ASN A 94 10.95 10.11 1.45
CA ASN A 94 10.19 8.88 1.63
C ASN A 94 8.96 9.17 2.49
N ILE A 95 7.83 8.62 2.10
CA ILE A 95 6.59 8.71 2.89
C ILE A 95 5.96 7.32 3.02
N ILE A 96 5.13 7.12 4.05
CA ILE A 96 4.23 5.97 4.12
C ILE A 96 2.81 6.47 3.88
N ILE A 97 2.04 5.69 3.11
CA ILE A 97 0.59 5.87 3.01
C ILE A 97 -0.10 4.62 3.53
N PHE A 98 -1.07 4.81 4.42
CA PHE A 98 -2.06 3.84 4.84
C PHE A 98 -3.45 4.29 4.39
N GLU A 99 -4.29 3.34 3.98
CA GLU A 99 -5.73 3.53 3.87
C GLU A 99 -6.39 3.26 5.24
N ASP A 100 -7.57 3.78 5.50
CA ASP A 100 -8.19 3.80 6.85
C ASP A 100 -8.60 2.42 7.41
N ASP A 101 -8.42 1.36 6.61
CA ASP A 101 -8.68 -0.03 6.98
C ASP A 101 -7.42 -0.86 7.28
N PHE A 102 -6.27 -0.19 7.41
CA PHE A 102 -5.01 -0.86 7.74
C PHE A 102 -4.98 -1.42 9.17
N LEU A 103 -4.22 -2.51 9.32
CA LEU A 103 -3.94 -3.13 10.62
C LEU A 103 -2.49 -3.61 10.63
N PHE A 104 -1.74 -3.26 11.67
CA PHE A 104 -0.41 -3.82 11.85
C PHE A 104 -0.45 -5.27 12.35
N ASP A 105 0.53 -6.08 11.93
CA ASP A 105 0.80 -7.36 12.56
C ASP A 105 1.29 -7.14 14.01
N HIS A 106 0.83 -7.97 14.94
CA HIS A 106 1.22 -7.84 16.34
C HIS A 106 2.71 -8.10 16.60
N ASN A 107 3.42 -8.72 15.66
CA ASN A 107 4.86 -8.95 15.73
C ASN A 107 5.69 -7.79 15.17
N ILE A 108 5.07 -6.75 14.60
CA ILE A 108 5.83 -5.58 14.15
C ILE A 108 6.51 -4.93 15.36
N ASN A 109 7.78 -4.66 15.25
CA ASN A 109 8.57 -4.04 16.30
C ASN A 109 9.73 -3.23 15.70
N GLN A 110 10.41 -2.46 16.53
CA GLN A 110 11.49 -1.57 16.09
C GLN A 110 12.62 -2.31 15.37
N PHE A 111 12.98 -3.52 15.81
CA PHE A 111 14.03 -4.31 15.15
C PHE A 111 13.69 -4.63 13.69
N ILE A 112 12.45 -5.05 13.41
CA ILE A 112 11.99 -5.33 12.04
C ILE A 112 11.94 -4.04 11.21
N VAL A 113 11.45 -2.95 11.79
CA VAL A 113 11.39 -1.64 11.12
C VAL A 113 12.79 -1.14 10.79
N ASP A 114 13.76 -1.27 11.71
CA ASP A 114 15.15 -0.89 11.47
C ASP A 114 15.80 -1.77 10.38
N TYR A 115 15.45 -3.04 10.33
CA TYR A 115 15.92 -3.94 9.29
C TYR A 115 15.42 -3.53 7.90
N ILE A 116 14.13 -3.19 7.78
CA ILE A 116 13.54 -2.65 6.56
C ILE A 116 14.16 -1.29 6.22
N GLY A 117 14.27 -0.40 7.21
CA GLY A 117 14.83 0.93 7.02
C GLY A 117 16.28 0.92 6.53
N LYS A 118 17.12 0.03 7.04
CA LYS A 118 18.48 -0.18 6.53
C LYS A 118 18.47 -0.68 5.09
N PHE A 119 17.54 -1.57 4.75
CA PHE A 119 17.42 -2.08 3.39
C PHE A 119 17.06 -0.97 2.40
N ILE A 120 16.03 -0.18 2.68
CA ILE A 120 15.58 0.90 1.79
C ILE A 120 16.60 2.05 1.68
N LYS A 121 17.44 2.27 2.69
CA LYS A 121 18.55 3.25 2.62
C LYS A 121 19.69 2.80 1.71
N ASN A 122 19.92 1.50 1.58
CA ASN A 122 21.07 0.92 0.89
C ASN A 122 20.74 0.33 -0.47
N ASN A 123 19.49 0.36 -0.89
CA ASN A 123 19.05 -0.22 -2.16
C ASN A 123 18.20 0.77 -2.95
N ASP A 124 18.31 0.72 -4.26
CA ASP A 124 17.41 1.44 -5.14
C ASP A 124 16.02 0.80 -5.08
N TYR A 125 15.02 1.61 -4.82
CA TYR A 125 13.63 1.20 -4.83
C TYR A 125 12.71 2.37 -5.19
N HIS A 126 11.52 2.05 -5.67
CA HIS A 126 10.44 3.01 -5.89
C HIS A 126 9.38 2.88 -4.80
N ILE A 127 9.03 1.65 -4.46
CA ILE A 127 8.06 1.33 -3.42
C ILE A 127 8.50 0.13 -2.60
N TYR A 128 8.13 0.16 -1.32
CA TYR A 128 8.30 -0.95 -0.40
C TYR A 128 6.98 -1.25 0.31
N HIS A 129 6.45 -2.46 0.09
CA HIS A 129 5.19 -2.89 0.69
C HIS A 129 5.41 -3.51 2.07
N LEU A 130 4.64 -3.05 3.06
CA LEU A 130 4.58 -3.68 4.39
C LEU A 130 3.63 -4.88 4.40
N GLY A 131 2.73 -4.97 3.44
CA GLY A 131 1.84 -6.10 3.23
C GLY A 131 1.11 -6.02 1.90
N SER A 132 0.68 -7.18 1.40
CA SER A 132 -0.13 -7.31 0.17
C SER A 132 -0.98 -8.56 0.27
N ILE A 133 -2.09 -8.62 -0.48
CA ILE A 133 -2.90 -9.85 -0.58
C ILE A 133 -2.16 -10.89 -1.43
N PHE A 134 -1.63 -10.46 -2.56
CA PHE A 134 -0.97 -11.36 -3.51
C PHE A 134 0.27 -10.69 -4.10
N HIS A 135 1.34 -11.48 -4.29
CA HIS A 135 2.56 -11.02 -4.94
C HIS A 135 3.22 -12.15 -5.75
N ILE A 136 3.93 -11.76 -6.81
CA ILE A 136 4.88 -12.61 -7.52
C ILE A 136 6.25 -12.00 -7.28
N SER A 137 7.12 -12.73 -6.58
CA SER A 137 8.37 -12.17 -6.06
C SER A 137 9.51 -13.17 -6.11
N ILE A 138 10.73 -12.66 -6.19
CA ILE A 138 11.96 -13.44 -6.11
C ILE A 138 12.66 -13.11 -4.79
N PRO A 139 13.11 -14.11 -4.03
CA PRO A 139 13.93 -13.88 -2.85
C PRO A 139 15.21 -13.10 -3.19
N THR A 140 15.59 -12.16 -2.33
CA THR A 140 16.93 -11.57 -2.33
C THR A 140 17.86 -12.39 -1.43
N LEU A 141 19.12 -11.97 -1.28
CA LEU A 141 20.04 -12.56 -0.30
C LEU A 141 19.72 -12.15 1.15
N SER A 142 18.55 -11.59 1.39
CA SER A 142 18.08 -11.11 2.69
C SER A 142 16.62 -11.52 2.92
N MET A 143 15.99 -11.03 4.00
CA MET A 143 14.56 -11.29 4.28
C MET A 143 13.62 -10.44 3.43
N HIS A 144 14.11 -9.77 2.38
CA HIS A 144 13.32 -8.98 1.46
C HIS A 144 13.08 -9.75 0.17
N LEU A 145 11.93 -9.51 -0.44
CA LEU A 145 11.54 -10.10 -1.72
C LEU A 145 11.47 -8.98 -2.76
N LYS A 146 12.14 -9.17 -3.91
CA LYS A 146 11.97 -8.29 -5.07
C LYS A 146 10.69 -8.71 -5.79
N SER A 147 9.71 -7.81 -5.85
CA SER A 147 8.39 -8.13 -6.40
C SER A 147 8.27 -7.65 -7.84
N TYR A 148 7.69 -8.48 -8.68
CA TYR A 148 7.38 -8.19 -10.08
C TYR A 148 5.91 -7.82 -10.25
N PHE A 149 5.05 -8.41 -9.44
CA PHE A 149 3.63 -8.13 -9.40
C PHE A 149 3.14 -8.09 -7.95
N LEU A 150 2.29 -7.11 -7.63
CA LEU A 150 1.70 -6.91 -6.31
C LEU A 150 0.28 -6.39 -6.48
N VAL A 151 -0.64 -6.82 -5.62
CA VAL A 151 -1.99 -6.26 -5.52
C VAL A 151 -2.30 -5.92 -4.07
N SER A 152 -3.06 -4.85 -3.90
CA SER A 152 -3.53 -4.30 -2.63
C SER A 152 -2.46 -3.51 -1.84
N SER A 153 -2.87 -2.39 -1.28
CA SER A 153 -2.00 -1.43 -0.57
C SER A 153 -2.21 -1.48 0.94
N HIS A 154 -1.59 -2.48 1.58
CA HIS A 154 -1.64 -2.61 3.05
C HIS A 154 -0.47 -1.88 3.71
N GLY A 155 -0.39 -0.57 3.53
CA GLY A 155 0.75 0.23 3.98
C GLY A 155 1.96 0.11 3.04
N VAL A 156 2.29 1.21 2.41
CA VAL A 156 3.34 1.26 1.38
C VAL A 156 4.25 2.45 1.63
N ILE A 157 5.57 2.20 1.61
CA ILE A 157 6.58 3.24 1.61
C ILE A 157 6.84 3.64 0.16
N TYR A 158 6.68 4.90 -0.15
CA TYR A 158 6.92 5.49 -1.46
C TYR A 158 8.15 6.38 -1.40
N ASN A 159 9.08 6.19 -2.35
CA ASN A 159 10.15 7.14 -2.51
C ASN A 159 9.74 8.29 -3.45
N ARG A 160 10.54 9.36 -3.48
CA ARG A 160 10.28 10.55 -4.28
C ARG A 160 10.20 10.27 -5.78
N ASP A 161 10.99 9.34 -6.31
CA ASP A 161 11.02 9.04 -7.74
C ASP A 161 9.71 8.40 -8.17
N TYR A 162 9.14 7.50 -7.33
CA TYR A 162 7.81 6.99 -7.57
C TYR A 162 6.73 8.06 -7.47
N ILE A 163 6.85 8.97 -6.49
CA ILE A 163 5.90 10.09 -6.33
C ILE A 163 5.86 10.94 -7.60
N TYR A 164 7.01 11.32 -8.16
CA TYR A 164 7.10 12.02 -9.45
C TYR A 164 6.51 11.21 -10.60
N TYR A 165 6.81 9.92 -10.64
CA TYR A 165 6.27 9.02 -11.67
C TYR A 165 4.74 8.99 -11.63
N TYR A 166 4.17 8.82 -10.44
CA TYR A 166 2.72 8.75 -10.24
C TYR A 166 2.02 10.06 -10.65
N ILE A 167 2.53 11.19 -10.20
CA ILE A 167 1.99 12.52 -10.53
C ILE A 167 1.95 12.72 -12.05
N LYS A 168 3.03 12.42 -12.75
CA LYS A 168 3.08 12.50 -14.23
C LYS A 168 2.06 11.57 -14.90
N LYS A 169 1.80 10.41 -14.33
CA LYS A 169 0.78 9.47 -14.86
C LYS A 169 -0.63 10.01 -14.61
N TYR A 170 -0.88 10.54 -13.42
CA TYR A 170 -2.18 11.10 -13.05
C TYR A 170 -2.53 12.29 -13.96
N GLU A 171 -1.61 13.24 -14.14
CA GLU A 171 -1.79 14.41 -15.00
C GLU A 171 -2.01 14.07 -16.49
N LYS A 172 -1.56 12.90 -16.93
CA LYS A 172 -1.80 12.36 -18.27
C LYS A 172 -3.10 11.56 -18.40
N GLY A 173 -3.94 11.55 -17.39
CA GLY A 173 -5.22 10.84 -17.42
C GLY A 173 -5.12 9.38 -17.01
N LEU A 174 -4.65 9.12 -15.81
CA LEU A 174 -4.58 7.78 -15.23
C LEU A 174 -5.97 7.12 -15.18
N ASN A 175 -6.12 5.95 -15.82
CA ASN A 175 -7.37 5.20 -15.94
C ASN A 175 -7.35 3.82 -15.26
N LYS A 176 -6.36 3.52 -14.42
CA LYS A 176 -6.26 2.24 -13.73
C LYS A 176 -6.19 2.45 -12.22
N PRO A 177 -6.61 1.45 -11.40
CA PRO A 177 -6.51 1.54 -9.96
C PRO A 177 -5.07 1.83 -9.50
N ASN A 178 -4.94 2.55 -8.38
CA ASN A 178 -3.64 2.93 -7.81
C ASN A 178 -2.73 1.70 -7.61
N ASP A 179 -3.27 0.60 -7.12
CA ASP A 179 -2.54 -0.65 -6.88
C ASP A 179 -2.07 -1.36 -8.17
N MET A 180 -2.55 -0.94 -9.32
CA MET A 180 -2.07 -1.43 -10.62
C MET A 180 -1.01 -0.52 -11.26
N VAL A 181 -0.84 0.71 -10.75
CA VAL A 181 0.17 1.65 -11.30
C VAL A 181 1.58 1.18 -11.02
N TRP A 182 1.84 0.66 -9.83
CA TRP A 182 3.18 0.15 -9.49
C TRP A 182 3.57 -1.15 -10.20
N ASN A 183 2.63 -1.82 -10.89
CA ASN A 183 2.97 -2.98 -11.69
C ASN A 183 3.53 -2.64 -13.08
N ASP A 184 3.74 -1.37 -13.38
CA ASP A 184 4.52 -0.96 -14.56
C ASP A 184 5.96 -1.48 -14.44
N LEU A 185 6.54 -1.91 -15.57
CA LEU A 185 7.83 -2.64 -15.63
C LEU A 185 9.02 -1.87 -15.03
N ASN A 186 8.97 -0.54 -15.08
CA ASN A 186 10.07 0.33 -14.62
C ASN A 186 10.06 0.54 -13.10
N ILE A 187 9.06 0.03 -12.38
CA ILE A 187 8.90 0.26 -10.96
C ILE A 187 9.59 -0.84 -10.17
N ILE A 188 10.63 -0.45 -9.43
CA ILE A 188 11.37 -1.36 -8.53
C ILE A 188 10.58 -1.47 -7.23
N LYS A 189 10.15 -2.70 -6.92
CA LYS A 189 9.28 -3.03 -5.79
C LYS A 189 9.90 -4.07 -4.90
N TYR A 190 9.75 -3.85 -3.60
CA TYR A 190 10.13 -4.83 -2.59
C TYR A 190 9.01 -5.03 -1.57
N THR A 191 9.05 -6.18 -0.91
CA THR A 191 8.23 -6.46 0.27
C THR A 191 9.04 -7.26 1.28
N TYR A 192 8.65 -7.22 2.54
CA TYR A 192 9.19 -8.11 3.55
C TYR A 192 8.61 -9.52 3.34
N TYR A 193 9.38 -10.58 3.67
CA TYR A 193 8.95 -11.96 3.44
C TYR A 193 7.69 -12.37 4.24
N LYS A 194 7.39 -11.65 5.32
CA LYS A 194 6.14 -11.78 6.09
C LYS A 194 5.34 -10.49 5.97
N PRO A 195 4.03 -10.55 5.83
CA PRO A 195 3.20 -9.36 5.88
C PRO A 195 3.25 -8.74 7.29
N LEU A 196 3.53 -7.45 7.35
CA LEU A 196 3.60 -6.65 8.59
C LEU A 196 2.40 -5.71 8.72
N CYS A 197 1.65 -5.55 7.65
CA CYS A 197 0.44 -4.78 7.60
C CYS A 197 -0.63 -5.54 6.83
N PHE A 198 -1.87 -5.42 7.28
CA PHE A 198 -3.05 -6.08 6.72
C PHE A 198 -4.12 -5.03 6.46
N GLN A 199 -5.15 -5.44 5.77
CA GLN A 199 -6.36 -4.66 5.53
C GLN A 199 -7.56 -5.40 6.10
N ILE A 200 -8.52 -4.69 6.67
CA ILE A 200 -9.77 -5.33 7.08
C ILE A 200 -10.55 -5.71 5.83
N ALA A 201 -10.88 -6.99 5.71
CA ALA A 201 -11.67 -7.52 4.61
C ALA A 201 -13.16 -7.21 4.82
N THR A 202 -13.53 -5.94 4.94
CA THR A 202 -14.92 -5.48 4.94
C THR A 202 -15.35 -5.15 3.50
N GLU A 203 -16.64 -5.08 3.28
CA GLU A 203 -17.18 -4.56 2.02
C GLU A 203 -16.75 -3.09 1.87
N THR A 204 -16.01 -2.79 0.82
CA THR A 204 -15.56 -1.44 0.47
C THR A 204 -16.35 -0.95 -0.74
N GLU A 205 -16.46 0.37 -0.92
CA GLU A 205 -17.10 0.93 -2.12
C GLU A 205 -16.46 0.43 -3.43
N ASN A 206 -15.16 0.10 -3.39
CA ASN A 206 -14.43 -0.43 -4.54
C ASN A 206 -14.63 -1.93 -4.78
N SER A 207 -15.14 -2.70 -3.80
CA SER A 207 -15.26 -4.15 -3.91
C SER A 207 -16.17 -4.60 -5.05
N SER A 208 -17.18 -3.81 -5.39
CA SER A 208 -18.08 -4.06 -6.54
C SER A 208 -17.39 -3.98 -7.91
N ASN A 209 -16.27 -3.27 -7.99
CA ASN A 209 -15.50 -3.06 -9.23
C ASN A 209 -14.38 -4.09 -9.44
N TRP A 210 -14.15 -4.99 -8.50
CA TRP A 210 -13.09 -5.99 -8.64
C TRP A 210 -13.49 -7.08 -9.61
N ILE A 211 -12.57 -7.44 -10.50
CA ILE A 211 -12.70 -8.65 -11.32
C ILE A 211 -12.75 -9.85 -10.35
N LEU A 212 -13.76 -10.71 -10.51
CA LEU A 212 -14.02 -11.85 -9.63
C LEU A 212 -14.39 -11.47 -8.17
N SER A 213 -14.95 -10.29 -7.94
CA SER A 213 -15.33 -9.80 -6.59
C SER A 213 -16.13 -10.84 -5.78
N SER A 214 -17.09 -11.51 -6.39
CA SER A 214 -17.92 -12.53 -5.74
C SER A 214 -17.10 -13.75 -5.27
N ILE A 215 -16.08 -14.14 -6.00
CA ILE A 215 -15.18 -15.25 -5.64
C ILE A 215 -14.25 -14.81 -4.51
N ILE A 216 -13.65 -13.62 -4.61
CA ILE A 216 -12.76 -13.05 -3.60
C ILE A 216 -13.52 -12.89 -2.28
N ILE A 217 -14.74 -12.36 -2.30
CA ILE A 217 -15.58 -12.22 -1.10
C ILE A 217 -15.87 -13.58 -0.47
N LYS A 218 -16.19 -14.61 -1.27
CA LYS A 218 -16.42 -15.97 -0.78
C LYS A 218 -15.16 -16.56 -0.14
N ILE A 219 -14.00 -16.39 -0.76
CA ILE A 219 -12.71 -16.85 -0.22
C ILE A 219 -12.39 -16.12 1.07
N ASN A 220 -12.57 -14.80 1.13
CA ASN A 220 -12.34 -14.01 2.33
C ASN A 220 -13.25 -14.45 3.50
N LYS A 221 -14.51 -14.77 3.22
CA LYS A 221 -15.43 -15.35 4.20
C LYS A 221 -15.00 -16.75 4.66
N LEU A 222 -14.57 -17.61 3.73
CA LEU A 222 -14.05 -18.94 4.04
C LEU A 222 -12.80 -18.89 4.93
N LEU A 223 -11.90 -17.96 4.64
CA LEU A 223 -10.67 -17.75 5.41
C LEU A 223 -10.88 -16.92 6.69
N ASN A 224 -12.13 -16.56 7.01
CA ASN A 224 -12.49 -15.74 8.17
C ASN A 224 -11.73 -14.39 8.26
N LEU A 225 -11.34 -13.80 7.15
CA LEU A 225 -10.61 -12.53 7.12
C LEU A 225 -11.37 -11.35 7.76
N HIS A 226 -12.70 -11.45 7.82
CA HIS A 226 -13.57 -10.48 8.48
C HIS A 226 -13.57 -10.60 10.02
N LYS A 227 -13.13 -11.75 10.56
CA LYS A 227 -13.09 -12.02 12.02
C LYS A 227 -11.66 -12.11 12.54
N ASN A 228 -10.83 -12.85 11.82
CA ASN A 228 -9.42 -13.04 12.14
C ASN A 228 -8.60 -12.99 10.85
N TYR A 229 -8.21 -11.79 10.47
CA TYR A 229 -7.52 -11.52 9.21
C TYR A 229 -6.13 -12.15 9.13
N GLN A 230 -5.38 -12.23 10.24
CA GLN A 230 -3.98 -12.67 10.22
C GLN A 230 -3.74 -14.07 9.64
N PRO A 231 -4.47 -15.14 10.07
CA PRO A 231 -4.25 -16.46 9.47
C PRO A 231 -4.54 -16.49 7.98
N GLY A 232 -5.62 -15.83 7.54
CA GLY A 232 -6.00 -15.79 6.13
C GLY A 232 -4.97 -15.10 5.26
N TYR A 233 -4.45 -13.95 5.69
CA TYR A 233 -3.38 -13.25 4.95
C TYR A 233 -2.07 -14.03 4.93
N LYS A 234 -1.74 -14.78 5.98
CA LYS A 234 -0.60 -15.69 5.97
C LYS A 234 -0.77 -16.80 4.94
N ILE A 235 -1.98 -17.34 4.77
CA ILE A 235 -2.28 -18.31 3.71
C ILE A 235 -2.08 -17.69 2.34
N TYR A 236 -2.57 -16.49 2.08
CA TYR A 236 -2.34 -15.77 0.82
C TYR A 236 -0.84 -15.56 0.55
N ASN A 237 -0.07 -15.18 1.57
CA ASN A 237 1.38 -15.02 1.43
C ASN A 237 2.07 -16.34 1.06
N ILE A 238 1.70 -17.46 1.70
CA ILE A 238 2.23 -18.79 1.38
C ILE A 238 1.89 -19.17 -0.06
N ILE A 239 0.63 -18.98 -0.49
CA ILE A 239 0.21 -19.25 -1.86
C ILE A 239 1.02 -18.40 -2.86
N SER A 240 1.22 -17.11 -2.57
CA SER A 240 2.03 -16.20 -3.40
C SER A 240 3.47 -16.71 -3.55
N LEU A 241 4.08 -17.17 -2.47
CA LEU A 241 5.44 -17.74 -2.49
C LEU A 241 5.49 -19.03 -3.31
N ILE A 242 4.54 -19.94 -3.12
CA ILE A 242 4.46 -21.19 -3.90
C ILE A 242 4.35 -20.89 -5.39
N ILE A 243 3.45 -19.99 -5.79
CA ILE A 243 3.30 -19.59 -7.19
C ILE A 243 4.57 -18.93 -7.72
N SER A 244 5.20 -18.05 -6.94
CA SER A 244 6.44 -17.39 -7.32
C SER A 244 7.56 -18.40 -7.58
N PHE A 245 7.77 -19.36 -6.68
CA PHE A 245 8.79 -20.42 -6.84
C PHE A 245 8.46 -21.32 -8.03
N HIS A 246 7.20 -21.68 -8.25
CA HIS A 246 6.79 -22.48 -9.39
C HIS A 246 7.09 -21.77 -10.72
N LEU A 247 6.79 -20.46 -10.81
CA LEU A 247 7.10 -19.67 -12.00
C LEU A 247 8.61 -19.58 -12.27
N ILE A 248 9.42 -19.40 -11.21
CA ILE A 248 10.89 -19.43 -11.32
C ILE A 248 11.36 -20.80 -11.85
N TYR A 249 10.84 -21.88 -11.30
CA TYR A 249 11.18 -23.25 -11.73
C TYR A 249 10.85 -23.45 -13.21
N LEU A 250 9.65 -23.08 -13.67
CA LEU A 250 9.26 -23.18 -15.07
C LEU A 250 10.18 -22.36 -15.97
N PHE A 251 10.53 -21.13 -15.56
CA PHE A 251 11.43 -20.27 -16.31
C PHE A 251 12.84 -20.86 -16.46
N LEU A 252 13.39 -21.43 -15.40
CA LEU A 252 14.70 -22.07 -15.42
C LEU A 252 14.71 -23.31 -16.31
N ASN A 253 13.69 -24.16 -16.21
CA ASN A 253 13.57 -25.35 -17.08
C ASN A 253 13.39 -24.98 -18.55
N HIS A 254 12.61 -23.94 -18.85
CA HIS A 254 12.43 -23.48 -20.22
C HIS A 254 13.74 -22.97 -20.83
N LYS A 255 14.59 -22.27 -20.05
CA LYS A 255 15.95 -21.88 -20.49
C LYS A 255 16.86 -23.07 -20.74
N CYS A 256 16.84 -24.08 -19.86
CA CYS A 256 17.59 -25.32 -20.07
C CYS A 256 17.17 -26.06 -21.34
N PHE A 257 15.89 -25.97 -21.71
CA PHE A 257 15.37 -26.64 -22.93
C PHE A 257 15.74 -25.89 -24.22
N LEU A 258 15.93 -24.57 -24.14
CA LEU A 258 16.33 -23.74 -25.27
C LEU A 258 17.84 -23.60 -25.45
N GLY A 259 18.66 -24.22 -24.57
CA GLY A 259 20.12 -24.20 -24.70
C GLY A 259 20.76 -22.82 -24.51
N ILE A 260 20.07 -21.89 -23.82
CA ILE A 260 20.54 -20.53 -23.51
C ILE A 260 20.96 -20.44 -22.04
#